data_606cdb87267cd5ecdea119e7c6efb9cd
#
_entry.id   606cdb87267cd5ecdea119e7c6efb9cd
#
_cell.length_a   1.000
_cell.length_b   1.000
_cell.length_c   1.000
_cell.angle_alpha   90.00
_cell.angle_beta   90.00
_cell.angle_gamma   90.00
#
_symmetry.space_group_name_H-M   'P 1'
#
loop_
_entity.id
_entity.type
_entity.pdbx_description
1 polymer ?
#
loop_
_entity_poly.entity_id
_entity_poly.type
_entity_poly.pdbx_seq_one_letter_code
_entity_poly.pdbx_strand_id
1 'polypeptide(L)'
;MIEWLATYWLEVLFGLVLGLIAWGGKKLIHFYVEEMKRLLKATEDNIWAKVKEKDEKQDQKMDELRAGLLSIQGRAFKEKCRELLEVEHLITVTELENITKDHEAYKGLGGNHEGDTLFNLILEKAKKDITS
;
A
#
# COMPACT_ATOMS: atom_id res chain seq x y z
N MET A 1 -81.01 -7.89 -11.17
CA MET A 1 -80.15 -8.57 -12.17
C MET A 1 -79.02 -7.68 -12.63
N ILE A 2 -79.24 -6.43 -12.93
CA ILE A 2 -78.23 -5.46 -13.41
C ILE A 2 -77.27 -5.07 -12.28
N GLU A 3 -77.70 -4.88 -11.06
CA GLU A 3 -76.85 -4.56 -9.89
C GLU A 3 -75.83 -5.66 -9.53
N TRP A 4 -76.26 -6.91 -9.64
CA TRP A 4 -75.43 -8.08 -9.38
C TRP A 4 -74.31 -8.20 -10.45
N LEU A 5 -74.62 -7.96 -11.69
CA LEU A 5 -73.73 -7.94 -12.80
C LEU A 5 -72.67 -6.78 -12.66
N ALA A 6 -73.12 -5.60 -12.24
CA ALA A 6 -72.22 -4.46 -12.03
C ALA A 6 -71.26 -4.70 -10.90
N THR A 7 -71.66 -5.32 -9.79
CA THR A 7 -70.80 -5.68 -8.68
C THR A 7 -69.78 -6.73 -9.08
N TYR A 8 -70.18 -7.75 -9.82
CA TYR A 8 -69.30 -8.79 -10.31
C TYR A 8 -68.26 -8.26 -11.31
N TRP A 9 -68.62 -7.37 -12.20
CA TRP A 9 -67.73 -6.72 -13.14
C TRP A 9 -66.71 -5.84 -12.42
N LEU A 10 -67.08 -5.14 -11.37
CA LEU A 10 -66.17 -4.34 -10.53
C LEU A 10 -65.11 -5.20 -9.85
N GLU A 11 -65.48 -6.36 -9.31
CA GLU A 11 -64.52 -7.28 -8.70
C GLU A 11 -63.54 -7.85 -9.71
N VAL A 12 -64.00 -8.22 -10.91
CA VAL A 12 -63.14 -8.71 -12.00
C VAL A 12 -62.20 -7.62 -12.49
N LEU A 13 -62.70 -6.40 -12.68
CA LEU A 13 -61.85 -5.27 -13.05
C LEU A 13 -60.81 -4.96 -11.99
N PHE A 14 -61.17 -4.99 -10.72
CA PHE A 14 -60.26 -4.78 -9.61
C PHE A 14 -59.16 -5.85 -9.55
N GLY A 15 -59.52 -7.11 -9.74
CA GLY A 15 -58.59 -8.22 -9.82
C GLY A 15 -57.61 -8.10 -11.01
N LEU A 16 -58.11 -7.67 -12.18
CA LEU A 16 -57.28 -7.41 -13.36
C LEU A 16 -56.29 -6.26 -13.14
N VAL A 17 -56.72 -5.17 -12.54
CA VAL A 17 -55.86 -4.02 -12.21
C VAL A 17 -54.77 -4.41 -11.22
N LEU A 18 -55.12 -5.14 -10.16
CA LEU A 18 -54.13 -5.65 -9.18
C LEU A 18 -53.13 -6.60 -9.84
N GLY A 19 -53.61 -7.50 -10.73
CA GLY A 19 -52.73 -8.39 -11.48
C GLY A 19 -51.73 -7.66 -12.37
N LEU A 20 -52.21 -6.60 -13.08
CA LEU A 20 -51.35 -5.76 -13.91
C LEU A 20 -50.31 -4.95 -13.09
N ILE A 21 -50.73 -4.44 -11.94
CA ILE A 21 -49.82 -3.71 -11.03
C ILE A 21 -48.77 -4.70 -10.48
N ALA A 22 -49.14 -5.88 -10.06
CA ALA A 22 -48.21 -6.90 -9.57
C ALA A 22 -47.20 -7.33 -10.65
N TRP A 23 -47.69 -7.55 -11.87
CA TRP A 23 -46.85 -7.93 -13.01
C TRP A 23 -45.91 -6.83 -13.46
N GLY A 24 -46.41 -5.61 -13.61
CA GLY A 24 -45.63 -4.42 -13.95
C GLY A 24 -44.63 -4.03 -12.85
N GLY A 25 -45.06 -4.17 -11.60
CA GLY A 25 -44.19 -3.90 -10.42
C GLY A 25 -42.98 -4.81 -10.35
N LYS A 26 -43.16 -6.13 -10.60
CA LYS A 26 -42.04 -7.07 -10.66
C LYS A 26 -41.02 -6.71 -11.76
N LYS A 27 -41.48 -6.33 -12.92
CA LYS A 27 -40.66 -5.95 -14.06
C LYS A 27 -39.89 -4.65 -13.79
N LEU A 28 -40.54 -3.67 -13.15
CA LEU A 28 -39.96 -2.41 -12.74
C LEU A 28 -38.89 -2.58 -11.67
N ILE A 29 -39.19 -3.39 -10.65
CA ILE A 29 -38.25 -3.70 -9.57
C ILE A 29 -36.99 -4.41 -10.12
N HIS A 30 -37.19 -5.36 -11.01
CA HIS A 30 -36.07 -6.06 -11.65
C HIS A 30 -35.19 -5.13 -12.46
N PHE A 31 -35.78 -4.21 -13.22
CA PHE A 31 -35.07 -3.19 -13.96
C PHE A 31 -34.26 -2.26 -13.04
N TYR A 32 -34.85 -1.77 -11.97
CA TYR A 32 -34.16 -0.91 -10.99
C TYR A 32 -33.03 -1.64 -10.26
N VAL A 33 -33.22 -2.88 -9.90
CA VAL A 33 -32.21 -3.71 -9.25
C VAL A 33 -31.01 -3.94 -10.17
N GLU A 34 -31.22 -4.22 -11.44
CA GLU A 34 -30.16 -4.37 -12.43
C GLU A 34 -29.41 -3.07 -12.67
N GLU A 35 -30.13 -1.95 -12.78
CA GLU A 35 -29.53 -0.61 -12.93
C GLU A 35 -28.67 -0.26 -11.70
N MET A 36 -29.16 -0.51 -10.49
CA MET A 36 -28.41 -0.30 -9.25
C MET A 36 -27.17 -1.19 -9.18
N LYS A 37 -27.26 -2.46 -9.54
CA LYS A 37 -26.10 -3.37 -9.61
C LYS A 37 -25.04 -2.87 -10.58
N ARG A 38 -25.46 -2.35 -11.72
CA ARG A 38 -24.54 -1.78 -12.73
C ARG A 38 -23.84 -0.53 -12.21
N LEU A 39 -24.57 0.38 -11.56
CA LEU A 39 -24.01 1.60 -10.94
C LEU A 39 -23.05 1.27 -9.80
N LEU A 40 -23.42 0.32 -8.94
CA LEU A 40 -22.56 -0.12 -7.83
C LEU A 40 -21.26 -0.72 -8.35
N LYS A 41 -21.33 -1.55 -9.38
CA LYS A 41 -20.13 -2.15 -10.00
C LYS A 41 -19.22 -1.10 -10.63
N ALA A 42 -19.80 -0.12 -11.36
CA ALA A 42 -19.03 0.98 -11.94
C ALA A 42 -18.37 1.86 -10.86
N THR A 43 -19.05 2.10 -9.74
CA THR A 43 -18.51 2.84 -8.60
C THR A 43 -17.40 2.06 -7.90
N GLU A 44 -17.58 0.76 -7.72
CA GLU A 44 -16.57 -0.13 -7.15
C GLU A 44 -15.31 -0.16 -8.01
N ASP A 45 -15.44 -0.34 -9.31
CA ASP A 45 -14.31 -0.33 -10.26
C ASP A 45 -13.56 1.02 -10.23
N ASN A 46 -14.26 2.14 -10.13
CA ASN A 46 -13.67 3.48 -10.00
C ASN A 46 -12.91 3.64 -8.67
N ILE A 47 -13.46 3.14 -7.57
CA ILE A 47 -12.80 3.18 -6.25
C ILE A 47 -11.53 2.35 -6.28
N TRP A 48 -11.58 1.13 -6.82
CA TRP A 48 -10.41 0.27 -6.95
C TRP A 48 -9.32 0.88 -7.84
N ALA A 49 -9.68 1.50 -8.96
CA ALA A 49 -8.74 2.20 -9.83
C ALA A 49 -8.05 3.37 -9.10
N LYS A 50 -8.79 4.15 -8.32
CA LYS A 50 -8.24 5.26 -7.51
C LYS A 50 -7.35 4.77 -6.38
N VAL A 51 -7.73 3.69 -5.70
CA VAL A 51 -6.92 3.07 -4.64
C VAL A 51 -5.62 2.56 -5.21
N LYS A 52 -5.66 1.86 -6.33
CA LYS A 52 -4.47 1.35 -7.02
C LYS A 52 -3.53 2.48 -7.45
N GLU A 53 -4.05 3.54 -8.05
CA GLU A 53 -3.25 4.72 -8.43
C GLU A 53 -2.59 5.37 -7.21
N LYS A 54 -3.30 5.45 -6.09
CA LYS A 54 -2.79 6.03 -4.84
C LYS A 54 -1.68 5.18 -4.24
N ASP A 55 -1.83 3.85 -4.25
CA ASP A 55 -0.82 2.91 -3.78
C ASP A 55 0.45 2.98 -4.62
N GLU A 56 0.33 3.01 -5.94
CA GLU A 56 1.47 3.16 -6.85
C GLU A 56 2.23 4.48 -6.62
N LYS A 57 1.52 5.59 -6.40
CA LYS A 57 2.13 6.89 -6.07
C LYS A 57 2.82 6.88 -4.72
N GLN A 58 2.26 6.20 -3.72
CA GLN A 58 2.88 6.05 -2.41
C GLN A 58 4.15 5.21 -2.49
N ASP A 59 4.13 4.11 -3.23
CA ASP A 59 5.30 3.26 -3.44
C ASP A 59 6.43 4.03 -4.13
N GLN A 60 6.13 4.81 -5.17
CA GLN A 60 7.11 5.68 -5.84
C GLN A 60 7.72 6.71 -4.88
N LYS A 61 6.91 7.37 -4.06
CA LYS A 61 7.40 8.33 -3.06
C LYS A 61 8.26 7.66 -1.99
N MET A 62 7.90 6.47 -1.57
CA MET A 62 8.69 5.67 -0.63
C MET A 62 10.05 5.30 -1.22
N ASP A 63 10.09 4.90 -2.49
CA ASP A 63 11.34 4.57 -3.19
C ASP A 63 12.23 5.80 -3.37
N GLU A 64 11.67 6.95 -3.71
CA GLU A 64 12.39 8.22 -3.81
C GLU A 64 12.97 8.65 -2.47
N LEU A 65 12.19 8.55 -1.38
CA LEU A 65 12.64 8.84 -0.02
C LEU A 65 13.77 7.90 0.41
N ARG A 66 13.62 6.61 0.12
CA ARG A 66 14.63 5.60 0.41
C ARG A 66 15.94 5.90 -0.33
N ALA A 67 15.86 6.21 -1.61
CA ALA A 67 17.01 6.59 -2.42
C ALA A 67 17.70 7.87 -1.89
N GLY A 68 16.92 8.87 -1.49
CA GLY A 68 17.43 10.11 -0.90
C GLY A 68 18.12 9.87 0.44
N LEU A 69 17.51 9.09 1.32
CA LEU A 69 18.09 8.69 2.62
C LEU A 69 19.35 7.87 2.43
N LEU A 70 19.36 6.92 1.50
CA LEU A 70 20.55 6.13 1.18
C LEU A 70 21.70 6.99 0.68
N SER A 71 21.42 8.00 -0.15
CA SER A 71 22.44 8.93 -0.64
C SER A 71 23.10 9.72 0.51
N ILE A 72 22.30 10.27 1.41
CA ILE A 72 22.79 11.08 2.54
C ILE A 72 23.47 10.18 3.58
N GLN A 73 22.80 9.15 4.02
CA GLN A 73 23.27 8.27 5.09
C GLN A 73 24.42 7.38 4.62
N GLY A 74 24.40 6.96 3.37
CA GLY A 74 25.49 6.21 2.76
C GLY A 74 26.78 7.02 2.67
N ARG A 75 26.69 8.29 2.31
CA ARG A 75 27.84 9.19 2.30
C ARG A 75 28.42 9.40 3.70
N ALA A 76 27.55 9.69 4.66
CA ALA A 76 27.95 9.88 6.06
C ALA A 76 28.60 8.61 6.64
N PHE A 77 28.02 7.45 6.37
CA PHE A 77 28.57 6.16 6.79
C PHE A 77 29.95 5.89 6.20
N LYS A 78 30.12 6.09 4.90
CA LYS A 78 31.40 5.90 4.21
C LYS A 78 32.47 6.85 4.72
N GLU A 79 32.11 8.10 4.97
CA GLU A 79 33.04 9.09 5.57
C GLU A 79 33.48 8.66 6.97
N LYS A 80 32.56 8.23 7.84
CA LYS A 80 32.93 7.72 9.16
C LYS A 80 33.83 6.48 9.08
N CYS A 81 33.57 5.58 8.13
CA CYS A 81 34.45 4.43 7.90
C CYS A 81 35.87 4.86 7.54
N ARG A 82 35.99 5.81 6.62
CA ARG A 82 37.29 6.34 6.22
C ARG A 82 38.05 7.03 7.37
N GLU A 83 37.32 7.83 8.16
CA GLU A 83 37.88 8.48 9.35
C GLU A 83 38.40 7.45 10.35
N LEU A 84 37.65 6.39 10.65
CA LEU A 84 38.09 5.33 11.57
C LEU A 84 39.23 4.50 11.03
N LEU A 85 39.38 4.36 9.71
CA LEU A 85 40.49 3.67 9.08
C LEU A 85 41.76 4.52 9.09
N GLU A 86 41.65 5.84 9.08
CA GLU A 86 42.79 6.80 9.06
C GLU A 86 43.29 7.18 10.46
N VAL A 87 42.48 6.97 11.53
CA VAL A 87 42.89 7.32 12.89
C VAL A 87 44.03 6.39 13.38
N GLU A 88 44.97 6.96 14.09
CA GLU A 88 46.13 6.25 14.64
C GLU A 88 45.79 5.53 15.96
N HIS A 89 44.75 5.99 16.66
CA HIS A 89 44.33 5.33 17.91
C HIS A 89 43.58 4.01 17.66
N LEU A 90 43.55 3.18 18.68
CA LEU A 90 42.79 1.94 18.66
C LEU A 90 41.29 2.23 18.54
N ILE A 91 40.57 1.43 17.76
CA ILE A 91 39.13 1.54 17.65
C ILE A 91 38.51 1.11 18.97
N THR A 92 37.75 2.02 19.59
CA THR A 92 37.05 1.73 20.86
C THR A 92 35.81 0.87 20.63
N VAL A 93 35.33 0.20 21.68
CA VAL A 93 34.10 -0.59 21.64
C VAL A 93 32.91 0.29 21.25
N THR A 94 32.84 1.53 21.78
CA THR A 94 31.77 2.47 21.44
C THR A 94 31.79 2.86 19.97
N GLU A 95 32.98 3.16 19.41
CA GLU A 95 33.13 3.44 17.97
C GLU A 95 32.71 2.27 17.10
N LEU A 96 33.06 1.04 17.48
CA LEU A 96 32.69 -0.18 16.78
C LEU A 96 31.19 -0.42 16.83
N GLU A 97 30.55 -0.23 17.98
CA GLU A 97 29.09 -0.35 18.14
C GLU A 97 28.35 0.68 17.28
N ASN A 98 28.79 1.92 17.28
CA ASN A 98 28.18 3.00 16.51
C ASN A 98 28.29 2.74 15.01
N ILE A 99 29.45 2.35 14.51
CA ILE A 99 29.63 2.06 13.10
C ILE A 99 28.88 0.80 12.66
N THR A 100 28.72 -0.17 13.56
CA THR A 100 27.90 -1.37 13.29
C THR A 100 26.43 -0.99 13.10
N LYS A 101 25.89 -0.14 13.96
CA LYS A 101 24.51 0.36 13.82
C LYS A 101 24.34 1.17 12.53
N ASP A 102 25.30 2.01 12.18
CA ASP A 102 25.26 2.78 10.94
C ASP A 102 25.33 1.86 9.71
N HIS A 103 26.10 0.77 9.78
CA HIS A 103 26.16 -0.25 8.73
C HIS A 103 24.83 -0.99 8.57
N GLU A 104 24.19 -1.39 9.68
CA GLU A 104 22.88 -2.03 9.65
C GLU A 104 21.81 -1.12 9.02
N ALA A 105 21.81 0.18 9.39
CA ALA A 105 20.91 1.17 8.79
C ALA A 105 21.19 1.35 7.29
N TYR A 106 22.45 1.41 6.90
CA TYR A 106 22.87 1.48 5.50
C TYR A 106 22.40 0.29 4.68
N LYS A 107 22.54 -0.93 5.21
CA LYS A 107 22.03 -2.16 4.58
C LYS A 107 20.52 -2.18 4.50
N GLY A 108 19.82 -1.76 5.54
CA GLY A 108 18.36 -1.66 5.57
C GLY A 108 17.79 -0.73 4.51
N LEU A 109 18.55 0.30 4.11
CA LEU A 109 18.16 1.21 3.02
C LEU A 109 18.52 0.67 1.62
N GLY A 110 19.19 -0.48 1.52
CA GLY A 110 19.63 -1.05 0.25
C GLY A 110 21.03 -0.63 -0.16
N GLY A 111 21.90 -0.37 0.82
CA GLY A 111 23.30 0.02 0.58
C GLY A 111 24.10 -0.99 -0.24
N ASN A 112 25.03 -0.48 -1.02
CA ASN A 112 25.83 -1.26 -1.97
C ASN A 112 27.05 -1.95 -1.32
N HIS A 113 27.75 -2.71 -2.13
CA HIS A 113 28.93 -3.49 -1.73
C HIS A 113 30.11 -2.66 -1.24
N GLU A 114 30.26 -1.41 -1.67
CA GLU A 114 31.32 -0.50 -1.23
C GLU A 114 31.29 -0.24 0.28
N GLY A 115 30.09 -0.02 0.83
CA GLY A 115 29.90 0.14 2.27
C GLY A 115 30.26 -1.13 3.05
N ASP A 116 29.92 -2.30 2.53
CA ASP A 116 30.29 -3.58 3.14
C ASP A 116 31.81 -3.77 3.17
N THR A 117 32.50 -3.40 2.10
CA THR A 117 33.97 -3.49 2.02
C THR A 117 34.61 -2.60 3.05
N LEU A 118 34.19 -1.34 3.18
CA LEU A 118 34.68 -0.41 4.19
C LEU A 118 34.44 -0.91 5.62
N PHE A 119 33.25 -1.44 5.89
CA PHE A 119 32.91 -2.00 7.19
C PHE A 119 33.77 -3.20 7.54
N ASN A 120 34.03 -4.10 6.59
CA ASN A 120 34.90 -5.24 6.78
C ASN A 120 36.35 -4.84 7.10
N LEU A 121 36.86 -3.78 6.46
CA LEU A 121 38.17 -3.23 6.76
C LEU A 121 38.23 -2.70 8.21
N ILE A 122 37.17 -2.09 8.71
CA ILE A 122 37.06 -1.65 10.11
C ILE A 122 37.11 -2.83 11.06
N LEU A 123 36.36 -3.90 10.76
CA LEU A 123 36.36 -5.12 11.56
C LEU A 123 37.74 -5.75 11.61
N GLU A 124 38.47 -5.78 10.51
CA GLU A 124 39.83 -6.28 10.46
C GLU A 124 40.77 -5.43 11.30
N LYS A 125 40.69 -4.09 11.21
CA LYS A 125 41.47 -3.16 12.04
C LYS A 125 41.20 -3.37 13.52
N ALA A 126 39.91 -3.49 13.92
CA ALA A 126 39.51 -3.73 15.29
C ALA A 126 40.08 -5.06 15.84
N LYS A 127 40.09 -6.11 15.02
CA LYS A 127 40.67 -7.42 15.38
C LYS A 127 42.18 -7.31 15.61
N LYS A 128 42.91 -6.61 14.76
CA LYS A 128 44.36 -6.37 14.93
C LYS A 128 44.63 -5.59 16.21
N ASP A 129 43.81 -4.60 16.53
CA ASP A 129 43.95 -3.77 17.73
C ASP A 129 43.74 -4.59 19.02
N ILE A 130 42.90 -5.65 19.00
CA ILE A 130 42.70 -6.53 20.14
C ILE A 130 43.83 -7.54 20.32
N THR A 131 44.49 -7.93 19.22
CA THR A 131 45.56 -8.96 19.24
C THR A 131 46.94 -8.40 19.43
N SER A 132 47.13 -7.11 19.38
CA SER A 132 48.40 -6.41 19.66
C SER A 132 48.43 -5.83 21.06
#